data_2d32e656ab8bd54e2b8f3fef9a0746ce
#
_entry.id   2d32e656ab8bd54e2b8f3fef9a0746ce
#
_cell.length_a   1.000
_cell.length_b   1.000
_cell.length_c   1.000
_cell.angle_alpha   90.00
_cell.angle_beta   90.00
_cell.angle_gamma   90.00
#
_symmetry.space_group_name_H-M   'P 1'
#
loop_
_entity.id
_entity.type
_entity.pdbx_description
1 polymer ?
#
loop_
_entity_poly.entity_id
_entity_poly.type
_entity_poly.pdbx_seq_one_letter_code
_entity_poly.pdbx_strand_id
1 'polypeptide(L)'
;MYTTQASMKLFDSATHGEAAELFIVEGDSAARSVAALCNERVQAVLPLQGKPLNAWKASAAKVAASPLYHQLSDALGTRDATTDAPRTGDALRFGRVLLLFDPDADGVHICALMLLYFKRWMPTLLETGRVVVVRAPMFAITHPRLPAPAHAWSHEHAQAITAQWRADGLDGADLHRYLGLSSIPPAVLDAHCVDPRTRSSRVAGAEDIAAVQAAFGYAAQPAD
;
A
#
# COMPACT_ATOMS: atom_id res chain seq x y z
N MET A 1 -18.16 31.54 7.29
CA MET A 1 -16.84 30.89 7.16
C MET A 1 -17.04 29.62 6.35
N TYR A 2 -16.70 29.61 5.08
CA TYR A 2 -16.79 28.41 4.26
C TYR A 2 -15.59 27.52 4.59
N THR A 3 -15.81 26.43 5.32
CA THR A 3 -14.85 25.33 5.41
C THR A 3 -14.78 24.69 4.04
N THR A 4 -13.70 24.93 3.32
CA THR A 4 -13.39 24.22 2.09
C THR A 4 -13.20 22.75 2.45
N GLN A 5 -14.23 21.93 2.22
CA GLN A 5 -14.08 20.48 2.21
C GLN A 5 -13.01 20.17 1.16
N ALA A 6 -11.84 19.69 1.60
CA ALA A 6 -10.82 19.21 0.68
C ALA A 6 -11.45 18.09 -0.14
N SER A 7 -11.67 18.34 -1.42
CA SER A 7 -12.19 17.37 -2.39
C SER A 7 -11.32 16.12 -2.30
N MET A 8 -11.93 14.97 -2.04
CA MET A 8 -11.27 13.66 -2.02
C MET A 8 -10.60 13.44 -3.38
N LYS A 9 -9.29 13.26 -3.39
CA LYS A 9 -8.51 13.02 -4.61
C LYS A 9 -8.49 11.53 -4.98
N LEU A 10 -9.63 10.88 -4.96
CA LEU A 10 -9.76 9.48 -5.37
C LEU A 10 -9.74 9.39 -6.89
N PHE A 11 -8.82 8.62 -7.46
CA PHE A 11 -8.90 8.08 -8.81
C PHE A 11 -9.81 6.86 -8.76
N ASP A 12 -11.09 7.06 -8.99
CA ASP A 12 -12.11 6.03 -8.76
C ASP A 12 -12.19 5.03 -9.92
N SER A 13 -12.70 3.84 -9.63
CA SER A 13 -13.01 2.83 -10.65
C SER A 13 -14.45 2.94 -11.13
N ALA A 14 -14.69 2.53 -12.37
CA ALA A 14 -16.03 2.56 -12.97
C ALA A 14 -17.01 1.58 -12.31
N THR A 15 -16.51 0.49 -11.72
CA THR A 15 -17.31 -0.50 -11.01
C THR A 15 -16.76 -0.79 -9.62
N HIS A 16 -17.65 -1.11 -8.69
CA HIS A 16 -17.34 -1.47 -7.32
C HIS A 16 -17.76 -2.91 -7.02
N GLY A 17 -17.43 -3.41 -5.83
CA GLY A 17 -17.78 -4.75 -5.35
C GLY A 17 -16.57 -5.67 -5.20
N GLU A 18 -16.82 -6.98 -5.15
CA GLU A 18 -15.81 -7.99 -4.78
C GLU A 18 -14.59 -8.02 -5.71
N ALA A 19 -14.79 -7.77 -7.01
CA ALA A 19 -13.70 -7.75 -8.00
C ALA A 19 -12.90 -6.43 -8.01
N ALA A 20 -13.40 -5.39 -7.34
CA ALA A 20 -12.74 -4.08 -7.34
C ALA A 20 -11.64 -3.99 -6.28
N GLU A 21 -10.57 -3.25 -6.61
CA GLU A 21 -9.39 -3.06 -5.79
C GLU A 21 -9.15 -1.57 -5.52
N LEU A 22 -8.80 -1.23 -4.29
CA LEU A 22 -8.37 0.11 -3.90
C LEU A 22 -6.89 0.11 -3.55
N PHE A 23 -6.06 0.75 -4.35
CA PHE A 23 -4.68 1.06 -3.98
C PHE A 23 -4.64 2.25 -3.02
N ILE A 24 -3.93 2.11 -1.92
CA ILE A 24 -3.56 3.20 -1.02
C ILE A 24 -2.08 3.47 -1.23
N VAL A 25 -1.74 4.69 -1.61
CA VAL A 25 -0.37 5.10 -1.94
C VAL A 25 0.01 6.39 -1.21
N GLU A 26 1.29 6.72 -1.14
CA GLU A 26 1.77 7.96 -0.51
C GLU A 26 1.81 9.11 -1.53
N GLY A 27 0.95 10.10 -1.33
CA GLY A 27 0.99 11.36 -2.05
C GLY A 27 0.53 11.32 -3.51
N ASP A 28 0.39 12.51 -4.08
CA ASP A 28 -0.19 12.70 -5.41
C ASP A 28 0.68 12.19 -6.57
N SER A 29 2.01 12.21 -6.42
CA SER A 29 2.92 11.75 -7.49
C SER A 29 2.84 10.24 -7.67
N ALA A 30 2.91 9.49 -6.58
CA ALA A 30 2.72 8.04 -6.60
C ALA A 30 1.32 7.67 -7.14
N ALA A 31 0.28 8.40 -6.68
CA ALA A 31 -1.09 8.14 -7.12
C ALA A 31 -1.26 8.31 -8.64
N ARG A 32 -0.70 9.37 -9.23
CA ARG A 32 -0.75 9.56 -10.69
C ARG A 32 -0.01 8.46 -11.46
N SER A 33 1.16 8.05 -10.97
CA SER A 33 1.94 6.98 -11.60
C SER A 33 1.21 5.64 -11.56
N VAL A 34 0.59 5.30 -10.44
CA VAL A 34 -0.17 4.05 -10.27
C VAL A 34 -1.48 4.10 -11.06
N ALA A 35 -2.24 5.20 -10.96
CA ALA A 35 -3.52 5.35 -11.64
C ALA A 35 -3.40 5.28 -13.17
N ALA A 36 -2.30 5.79 -13.73
CA ALA A 36 -2.04 5.70 -15.18
C ALA A 36 -1.87 4.25 -15.69
N LEU A 37 -1.65 3.29 -14.81
CA LEU A 37 -1.44 1.86 -15.12
C LEU A 37 -2.63 0.99 -14.71
N CYS A 38 -3.52 1.52 -13.86
CA CYS A 38 -4.68 0.79 -13.34
C CYS A 38 -5.69 0.46 -14.44
N ASN A 39 -6.36 -0.67 -14.27
CA ASN A 39 -7.59 -0.95 -14.99
C ASN A 39 -8.72 -0.09 -14.43
N GLU A 40 -9.09 0.98 -15.12
CA GLU A 40 -10.10 1.96 -14.70
C GLU A 40 -11.47 1.34 -14.39
N ARG A 41 -11.75 0.13 -14.85
CA ARG A 41 -13.01 -0.53 -14.55
C ARG A 41 -13.11 -1.02 -13.12
N VAL A 42 -12.00 -1.51 -12.55
CA VAL A 42 -12.01 -2.26 -11.28
C VAL A 42 -10.90 -1.85 -10.31
N GLN A 43 -10.01 -0.95 -10.70
CA GLN A 43 -8.91 -0.50 -9.85
C GLN A 43 -9.00 0.99 -9.60
N ALA A 44 -9.01 1.38 -8.33
CA ALA A 44 -9.02 2.76 -7.86
C ALA A 44 -7.74 3.07 -7.09
N VAL A 45 -7.37 4.35 -6.99
CA VAL A 45 -6.17 4.80 -6.27
C VAL A 45 -6.51 5.95 -5.33
N LEU A 46 -6.21 5.80 -4.05
CA LEU A 46 -6.34 6.81 -3.01
C LEU A 46 -4.96 7.29 -2.55
N PRO A 47 -4.55 8.54 -2.82
CA PRO A 47 -3.35 9.11 -2.22
C PRO A 47 -3.59 9.49 -0.76
N LEU A 48 -2.72 9.04 0.13
CA LEU A 48 -2.66 9.57 1.48
C LEU A 48 -2.01 10.96 1.45
N GLN A 49 -2.68 11.94 2.06
CA GLN A 49 -2.15 13.28 2.20
C GLN A 49 -1.43 13.42 3.55
N GLY A 50 -0.14 13.08 3.53
CA GLY A 50 0.70 13.06 4.72
C GLY A 50 0.66 11.75 5.52
N LYS A 51 1.40 11.72 6.62
CA LYS A 51 1.58 10.54 7.44
C LYS A 51 0.37 10.27 8.33
N PRO A 52 -0.19 9.05 8.32
CA PRO A 52 -1.31 8.70 9.20
C PRO A 52 -0.96 8.87 10.68
N LEU A 53 -1.90 9.36 11.47
CA LEU A 53 -1.73 9.30 12.92
C LEU A 53 -1.77 7.83 13.38
N ASN A 54 -1.10 7.55 14.49
CA ASN A 54 -1.12 6.21 15.05
C ASN A 54 -2.49 5.88 15.66
N ALA A 55 -3.36 5.27 14.85
CA ALA A 55 -4.73 4.93 15.23
C ALA A 55 -4.82 3.85 16.31
N TRP A 56 -3.75 3.09 16.55
CA TRP A 56 -3.70 2.11 17.64
C TRP A 56 -3.70 2.77 19.02
N LYS A 57 -3.01 3.92 19.16
CA LYS A 57 -2.95 4.69 20.42
C LYS A 57 -3.99 5.80 20.52
N ALA A 58 -4.48 6.26 19.39
CA ALA A 58 -5.40 7.40 19.34
C ALA A 58 -6.79 7.04 19.91
N SER A 59 -7.44 8.01 20.55
CA SER A 59 -8.85 7.86 20.92
C SER A 59 -9.76 7.83 19.70
N ALA A 60 -10.96 7.26 19.83
CA ALA A 60 -11.97 7.23 18.78
C ALA A 60 -12.24 8.64 18.22
N ALA A 61 -12.38 9.64 19.10
CA ALA A 61 -12.59 11.02 18.70
C ALA A 61 -11.45 11.59 17.83
N LYS A 62 -10.19 11.25 18.13
CA LYS A 62 -9.04 11.68 17.32
C LYS A 62 -9.01 10.99 15.96
N VAL A 63 -9.34 9.71 15.90
CA VAL A 63 -9.40 8.98 14.62
C VAL A 63 -10.57 9.50 13.79
N ALA A 64 -11.73 9.70 14.38
CA ALA A 64 -12.89 10.28 13.71
C ALA A 64 -12.67 11.71 13.21
N ALA A 65 -11.85 12.51 13.89
CA ALA A 65 -11.51 13.87 13.47
C ALA A 65 -10.38 13.92 12.42
N SER A 66 -9.75 12.79 12.08
CA SER A 66 -8.63 12.73 11.13
C SER A 66 -9.13 12.84 9.70
N PRO A 67 -8.74 13.87 8.93
CA PRO A 67 -9.15 14.00 7.53
C PRO A 67 -8.72 12.79 6.68
N LEU A 68 -7.55 12.21 6.96
CA LEU A 68 -7.04 11.04 6.25
C LEU A 68 -7.95 9.82 6.44
N TYR A 69 -8.34 9.52 7.70
CA TYR A 69 -9.22 8.39 7.97
C TYR A 69 -10.65 8.64 7.51
N HIS A 70 -11.10 9.89 7.49
CA HIS A 70 -12.34 10.27 6.83
C HIS A 70 -12.33 9.93 5.34
N GLN A 71 -11.29 10.40 4.61
CA GLN A 71 -11.14 10.13 3.18
C GLN A 71 -11.08 8.61 2.90
N LEU A 72 -10.38 7.85 3.73
CA LEU A 72 -10.32 6.40 3.61
C LEU A 72 -11.70 5.75 3.81
N SER A 73 -12.42 6.15 4.85
CA SER A 73 -13.76 5.63 5.13
C SER A 73 -14.75 5.97 4.01
N ASP A 74 -14.69 7.19 3.47
CA ASP A 74 -15.51 7.61 2.34
C ASP A 74 -15.15 6.82 1.06
N ALA A 75 -13.85 6.61 0.78
CA ALA A 75 -13.40 5.82 -0.35
C ALA A 75 -13.87 4.37 -0.25
N LEU A 76 -13.80 3.76 0.94
CA LEU A 76 -14.25 2.40 1.19
C LEU A 76 -15.78 2.26 1.22
N GLY A 77 -16.52 3.36 1.35
CA GLY A 77 -17.98 3.35 1.50
C GLY A 77 -18.43 2.85 2.87
N THR A 78 -17.58 2.98 3.90
CA THR A 78 -17.89 2.51 5.27
C THR A 78 -18.68 3.53 6.08
N ARG A 79 -18.86 4.75 5.60
CA ARG A 79 -19.69 5.78 6.24
C ARG A 79 -21.08 5.79 5.61
N ASP A 80 -22.10 5.81 6.45
CA ASP A 80 -23.45 6.11 6.03
C ASP A 80 -23.62 7.62 5.90
N ALA A 81 -23.92 8.09 4.70
CA ALA A 81 -24.13 9.53 4.44
C ALA A 81 -25.29 10.12 5.26
N THR A 82 -26.15 9.29 5.86
CA THR A 82 -27.35 9.74 6.58
C THR A 82 -27.20 9.68 8.11
N THR A 83 -26.33 8.82 8.63
CA THR A 83 -26.27 8.55 10.09
C THR A 83 -24.88 8.75 10.70
N ASP A 84 -23.87 9.05 9.91
CA ASP A 84 -22.44 9.12 10.32
C ASP A 84 -21.95 7.82 11.01
N ALA A 85 -22.74 6.75 10.91
CA ALA A 85 -22.42 5.45 11.48
C ALA A 85 -21.55 4.64 10.52
N PRO A 86 -20.57 3.87 11.03
CA PRO A 86 -19.76 3.01 10.19
C PRO A 86 -20.64 1.88 9.61
N ARG A 87 -20.58 1.69 8.30
CA ARG A 87 -21.13 0.51 7.66
C ARG A 87 -20.20 -0.67 7.89
N THR A 88 -20.74 -1.78 8.36
CA THR A 88 -20.04 -3.06 8.52
C THR A 88 -20.62 -4.07 7.53
N GLY A 89 -19.77 -4.91 6.93
CA GLY A 89 -20.21 -6.02 6.10
C GLY A 89 -20.11 -5.82 4.59
N ASP A 90 -20.99 -6.45 3.82
CA ASP A 90 -20.92 -6.61 2.35
C ASP A 90 -21.08 -5.33 1.51
N ALA A 91 -21.22 -4.18 2.13
CA ALA A 91 -21.47 -2.90 1.48
C ALA A 91 -20.17 -2.11 1.11
N LEU A 92 -18.99 -2.72 1.21
CA LEU A 92 -17.74 -2.06 0.84
C LEU A 92 -17.65 -1.90 -0.68
N ARG A 93 -17.15 -0.71 -1.10
CA ARG A 93 -16.97 -0.40 -2.51
C ARG A 93 -15.91 -1.28 -3.18
N PHE A 94 -14.94 -1.76 -2.43
CA PHE A 94 -13.82 -2.54 -2.95
C PHE A 94 -13.69 -3.88 -2.24
N GLY A 95 -13.46 -4.95 -3.02
CA GLY A 95 -13.22 -6.29 -2.51
C GLY A 95 -11.86 -6.44 -1.85
N ARG A 96 -10.86 -5.63 -2.27
CA ARG A 96 -9.50 -5.64 -1.72
C ARG A 96 -8.98 -4.24 -1.53
N VAL A 97 -8.14 -4.07 -0.49
CA VAL A 97 -7.37 -2.86 -0.21
C VAL A 97 -5.90 -3.20 -0.33
N LEU A 98 -5.21 -2.53 -1.24
CA LEU A 98 -3.80 -2.76 -1.55
C LEU A 98 -2.96 -1.63 -0.97
N LEU A 99 -2.09 -1.97 -0.03
CA LEU A 99 -1.13 -1.03 0.58
C LEU A 99 0.13 -1.04 -0.28
N LEU A 100 0.34 0.02 -1.05
CA LEU A 100 1.48 0.19 -1.94
C LEU A 100 2.19 1.51 -1.62
N PHE A 101 3.28 1.42 -0.89
CA PHE A 101 4.08 2.55 -0.44
C PHE A 101 5.50 2.51 -1.01
N ASP A 102 6.20 3.62 -0.93
CA ASP A 102 7.59 3.72 -1.36
C ASP A 102 8.45 2.67 -0.62
N PRO A 103 9.43 2.05 -1.28
CA PRO A 103 10.25 1.00 -0.68
C PRO A 103 11.37 1.58 0.20
N ASP A 104 11.02 2.50 1.08
CA ASP A 104 11.93 3.15 2.02
C ASP A 104 11.40 3.06 3.47
N ALA A 105 12.11 3.65 4.42
CA ALA A 105 11.77 3.60 5.83
C ALA A 105 10.43 4.32 6.13
N ASP A 106 10.10 5.38 5.38
CA ASP A 106 8.87 6.13 5.59
C ASP A 106 7.65 5.35 5.08
N GLY A 107 7.73 4.80 3.87
CA GLY A 107 6.69 3.94 3.32
C GLY A 107 6.45 2.67 4.15
N VAL A 108 7.52 2.05 4.70
CA VAL A 108 7.40 0.92 5.65
C VAL A 108 6.65 1.37 6.92
N HIS A 109 6.97 2.56 7.46
CA HIS A 109 6.30 3.10 8.63
C HIS A 109 4.83 3.41 8.36
N ILE A 110 4.50 4.02 7.20
CA ILE A 110 3.12 4.30 6.79
C ILE A 110 2.33 2.98 6.65
N CYS A 111 2.91 1.97 6.02
CA CYS A 111 2.30 0.64 5.90
C CYS A 111 1.97 0.05 7.28
N ALA A 112 2.92 0.13 8.22
CA ALA A 112 2.71 -0.34 9.58
C ALA A 112 1.58 0.42 10.31
N LEU A 113 1.48 1.74 10.16
CA LEU A 113 0.39 2.54 10.73
C LEU A 113 -0.97 2.18 10.12
N MET A 114 -1.02 1.90 8.82
CA MET A 114 -2.24 1.45 8.14
C MET A 114 -2.67 0.05 8.61
N LEU A 115 -1.73 -0.88 8.78
CA LEU A 115 -2.03 -2.21 9.33
C LEU A 115 -2.59 -2.12 10.75
N LEU A 116 -2.03 -1.24 11.61
CA LEU A 116 -2.56 -0.98 12.96
C LEU A 116 -3.96 -0.35 12.92
N TYR A 117 -4.23 0.53 11.94
CA TYR A 117 -5.57 1.09 11.74
C TYR A 117 -6.56 -0.03 11.37
N PHE A 118 -6.26 -0.85 10.37
CA PHE A 118 -7.16 -1.96 9.98
C PHE A 118 -7.37 -2.95 11.11
N LYS A 119 -6.32 -3.30 11.87
CA LYS A 119 -6.45 -4.22 13.02
C LYS A 119 -7.44 -3.71 14.06
N ARG A 120 -7.40 -2.42 14.38
CA ARG A 120 -8.22 -1.86 15.46
C ARG A 120 -9.61 -1.43 15.01
N TRP A 121 -9.73 -0.88 13.80
CA TRP A 121 -10.95 -0.18 13.36
C TRP A 121 -11.72 -0.91 12.28
N MET A 122 -11.08 -1.83 11.58
CA MET A 122 -11.66 -2.61 10.49
C MET A 122 -11.15 -4.06 10.50
N PRO A 123 -11.19 -4.79 11.64
CA PRO A 123 -10.55 -6.10 11.79
C PRO A 123 -11.07 -7.12 10.78
N THR A 124 -12.35 -7.07 10.44
CA THR A 124 -12.96 -7.96 9.46
C THR A 124 -12.24 -7.94 8.10
N LEU A 125 -11.70 -6.79 7.66
CA LEU A 125 -10.93 -6.72 6.40
C LEU A 125 -9.62 -7.51 6.45
N LEU A 126 -8.97 -7.55 7.61
CA LEU A 126 -7.78 -8.39 7.81
C LEU A 126 -8.15 -9.87 7.93
N GLU A 127 -9.17 -10.18 8.73
CA GLU A 127 -9.64 -11.54 9.00
C GLU A 127 -10.15 -12.24 7.73
N THR A 128 -10.77 -11.49 6.82
CA THR A 128 -11.26 -11.99 5.54
C THR A 128 -10.21 -11.92 4.41
N GLY A 129 -8.96 -11.55 4.73
CA GLY A 129 -7.86 -11.50 3.75
C GLY A 129 -7.99 -10.41 2.69
N ARG A 130 -8.75 -9.34 2.97
CA ARG A 130 -9.02 -8.25 2.02
C ARG A 130 -7.95 -7.15 2.04
N VAL A 131 -7.08 -7.12 3.04
CA VAL A 131 -5.93 -6.20 3.10
C VAL A 131 -4.70 -6.90 2.53
N VAL A 132 -4.10 -6.30 1.52
CA VAL A 132 -2.97 -6.84 0.78
C VAL A 132 -1.81 -5.87 0.83
N VAL A 133 -0.63 -6.33 1.14
CA VAL A 133 0.61 -5.55 1.06
C VAL A 133 1.28 -5.82 -0.28
N VAL A 134 1.48 -4.77 -1.07
CA VAL A 134 2.21 -4.82 -2.34
C VAL A 134 3.63 -4.31 -2.12
N ARG A 135 4.62 -5.04 -2.63
CA ARG A 135 6.03 -4.69 -2.48
C ARG A 135 6.60 -4.17 -3.79
N ALA A 136 6.88 -2.88 -3.83
CA ALA A 136 7.59 -2.27 -4.94
C ALA A 136 9.08 -2.68 -4.92
N PRO A 137 9.73 -2.84 -6.08
CA PRO A 137 11.17 -3.05 -6.15
C PRO A 137 11.92 -1.80 -5.65
N MET A 138 13.00 -2.03 -4.91
CA MET A 138 13.87 -0.97 -4.38
C MET A 138 15.03 -0.66 -5.35
N PHE A 139 15.46 -1.67 -6.11
CA PHE A 139 16.62 -1.55 -7.00
C PHE A 139 16.34 -2.16 -8.37
N ALA A 140 16.96 -1.53 -9.41
CA ALA A 140 17.27 -2.16 -10.68
C ALA A 140 18.76 -2.48 -10.70
N ILE A 141 19.09 -3.67 -11.21
CA ILE A 141 20.47 -4.14 -11.37
C ILE A 141 20.66 -4.39 -12.86
N THR A 142 21.61 -3.69 -13.47
CA THR A 142 21.89 -3.79 -14.90
C THR A 142 23.28 -4.35 -15.14
N HIS A 143 23.45 -5.01 -16.28
CA HIS A 143 24.75 -5.47 -16.73
C HIS A 143 24.83 -5.39 -18.27
N PRO A 144 25.95 -4.89 -18.88
CA PRO A 144 26.03 -4.66 -20.34
C PRO A 144 25.80 -5.91 -21.21
N ARG A 145 26.05 -7.09 -20.65
CA ARG A 145 25.84 -8.38 -21.36
C ARG A 145 24.44 -8.96 -21.18
N LEU A 146 23.57 -8.35 -20.37
CA LEU A 146 22.21 -8.83 -20.13
C LEU A 146 21.18 -7.92 -20.81
N PRO A 147 20.15 -8.51 -21.45
CA PRO A 147 19.18 -7.73 -22.23
C PRO A 147 18.18 -6.95 -21.38
N ALA A 148 18.02 -7.31 -20.10
CA ALA A 148 17.05 -6.70 -19.20
C ALA A 148 17.62 -6.58 -17.78
N PRO A 149 17.19 -5.55 -17.00
CA PRO A 149 17.56 -5.42 -15.61
C PRO A 149 16.92 -6.53 -14.75
N ALA A 150 17.63 -6.95 -13.71
CA ALA A 150 17.02 -7.64 -12.58
C ALA A 150 16.50 -6.63 -11.57
N HIS A 151 15.48 -7.01 -10.78
CA HIS A 151 14.91 -6.17 -9.74
C HIS A 151 15.10 -6.79 -8.36
N ALA A 152 15.38 -5.95 -7.36
CA ALA A 152 15.54 -6.39 -5.99
C ALA A 152 14.70 -5.55 -5.03
N TRP A 153 14.19 -6.22 -3.97
CA TRP A 153 13.27 -5.63 -2.97
C TRP A 153 13.96 -5.29 -1.65
N SER A 154 15.25 -5.57 -1.53
CA SER A 154 16.10 -5.21 -0.39
C SER A 154 17.56 -5.13 -0.81
N HIS A 155 18.41 -4.57 0.06
CA HIS A 155 19.86 -4.57 -0.14
C HIS A 155 20.43 -5.98 -0.20
N GLU A 156 19.99 -6.86 0.71
CA GLU A 156 20.43 -8.26 0.76
C GLU A 156 20.07 -9.00 -0.53
N HIS A 157 18.86 -8.75 -1.05
CA HIS A 157 18.44 -9.34 -2.32
C HIS A 157 19.29 -8.83 -3.49
N ALA A 158 19.59 -7.52 -3.53
CA ALA A 158 20.46 -6.96 -4.56
C ALA A 158 21.88 -7.53 -4.48
N GLN A 159 22.43 -7.67 -3.26
CA GLN A 159 23.73 -8.29 -3.04
C GLN A 159 23.74 -9.77 -3.49
N ALA A 160 22.69 -10.52 -3.20
CA ALA A 160 22.57 -11.91 -3.64
C ALA A 160 22.60 -12.04 -5.17
N ILE A 161 21.82 -11.17 -5.88
CA ILE A 161 21.80 -11.15 -7.35
C ILE A 161 23.18 -10.78 -7.90
N THR A 162 23.82 -9.75 -7.39
CA THR A 162 25.14 -9.32 -7.88
C THR A 162 26.24 -10.34 -7.57
N ALA A 163 26.16 -11.03 -6.44
CA ALA A 163 27.08 -12.11 -6.10
C ALA A 163 26.91 -13.31 -7.03
N GLN A 164 25.67 -13.68 -7.34
CA GLN A 164 25.40 -14.76 -8.31
C GLN A 164 25.92 -14.39 -9.70
N TRP A 165 25.66 -13.16 -10.18
CA TRP A 165 26.16 -12.72 -11.47
C TRP A 165 27.69 -12.74 -11.56
N ARG A 166 28.37 -12.33 -10.47
CA ARG A 166 29.84 -12.41 -10.40
C ARG A 166 30.32 -13.87 -10.48
N ALA A 167 29.67 -14.80 -9.78
CA ALA A 167 29.99 -16.23 -9.88
C ALA A 167 29.82 -16.79 -11.30
N ASP A 168 28.86 -16.22 -12.07
CA ASP A 168 28.59 -16.55 -13.46
C ASP A 168 29.52 -15.79 -14.44
N GLY A 169 30.54 -15.08 -13.94
CA GLY A 169 31.48 -14.31 -14.75
C GLY A 169 30.93 -13.01 -15.31
N LEU A 170 29.88 -12.46 -14.68
CA LEU A 170 29.27 -11.16 -14.99
C LEU A 170 29.70 -10.12 -13.95
N ASP A 171 30.96 -9.68 -14.06
CA ASP A 171 31.48 -8.60 -13.23
C ASP A 171 31.07 -7.22 -13.75
N GLY A 172 30.94 -6.22 -12.84
CA GLY A 172 30.64 -4.84 -13.21
C GLY A 172 29.14 -4.55 -13.37
N ALA A 173 28.30 -5.21 -12.56
CA ALA A 173 26.89 -4.86 -12.47
C ALA A 173 26.69 -3.46 -11.86
N ASP A 174 25.83 -2.65 -12.49
CA ASP A 174 25.41 -1.35 -11.98
C ASP A 174 24.12 -1.49 -11.14
N LEU A 175 24.11 -0.85 -9.96
CA LEU A 175 22.98 -0.84 -9.05
C LEU A 175 22.33 0.54 -9.06
N HIS A 176 21.08 0.61 -9.50
CA HIS A 176 20.26 1.82 -9.48
C HIS A 176 19.16 1.69 -8.41
N ARG A 177 19.11 2.64 -7.47
CA ARG A 177 18.05 2.70 -6.45
C ARG A 177 16.88 3.55 -6.94
N TYR A 178 15.66 3.04 -6.82
CA TYR A 178 14.44 3.82 -7.00
C TYR A 178 14.19 4.72 -5.77
N LEU A 179 13.87 5.98 -6.01
CA LEU A 179 13.66 6.99 -4.96
C LEU A 179 12.20 7.06 -4.47
N GLY A 180 11.30 6.34 -5.12
CA GLY A 180 9.88 6.27 -4.83
C GLY A 180 9.13 5.68 -6.01
N LEU A 181 7.83 5.39 -5.85
CA LEU A 181 7.00 4.75 -6.89
C LEU A 181 7.02 5.52 -8.22
N SER A 182 7.03 6.85 -8.16
CA SER A 182 7.07 7.70 -9.36
C SER A 182 8.40 7.65 -10.13
N SER A 183 9.46 7.11 -9.53
CA SER A 183 10.76 6.92 -10.19
C SER A 183 10.93 5.55 -10.82
N ILE A 184 10.00 4.63 -10.56
CA ILE A 184 9.99 3.29 -11.16
C ILE A 184 9.48 3.40 -12.60
N PRO A 185 10.17 2.82 -13.60
CA PRO A 185 9.67 2.81 -14.98
C PRO A 185 8.26 2.20 -15.06
N PRO A 186 7.35 2.77 -15.88
CA PRO A 186 5.95 2.33 -15.92
C PRO A 186 5.75 0.83 -16.12
N ALA A 187 6.51 0.22 -17.03
CA ALA A 187 6.42 -1.22 -17.29
C ALA A 187 6.84 -2.08 -16.07
N VAL A 188 7.81 -1.60 -15.28
CA VAL A 188 8.26 -2.26 -14.05
C VAL A 188 7.24 -2.07 -12.93
N LEU A 189 6.70 -0.85 -12.78
CA LEU A 189 5.66 -0.54 -11.80
C LEU A 189 4.40 -1.36 -12.09
N ASP A 190 3.99 -1.46 -13.34
CA ASP A 190 2.85 -2.29 -13.75
C ASP A 190 3.09 -3.76 -13.39
N ALA A 191 4.16 -4.35 -13.91
CA ALA A 191 4.45 -5.77 -13.73
C ALA A 191 4.61 -6.20 -12.26
N HIS A 192 5.22 -5.35 -11.42
CA HIS A 192 5.53 -5.73 -10.04
C HIS A 192 4.55 -5.19 -9.00
N CYS A 193 3.71 -4.20 -9.35
CA CYS A 193 2.86 -3.55 -8.35
C CYS A 193 1.38 -3.49 -8.76
N VAL A 194 1.03 -3.32 -10.05
CA VAL A 194 -0.33 -3.03 -10.48
C VAL A 194 -1.04 -4.25 -11.08
N ASP A 195 -0.43 -4.94 -12.04
CA ASP A 195 -1.05 -6.10 -12.70
C ASP A 195 -1.31 -7.23 -11.68
N PRO A 196 -2.57 -7.62 -11.43
CA PRO A 196 -2.91 -8.65 -10.44
C PRO A 196 -2.33 -10.03 -10.74
N ARG A 197 -1.89 -10.27 -11.99
CA ARG A 197 -1.31 -11.55 -12.42
C ARG A 197 0.17 -11.70 -12.10
N THR A 198 0.88 -10.58 -11.95
CA THR A 198 2.36 -10.58 -11.85
C THR A 198 2.90 -9.81 -10.66
N ARG A 199 2.10 -8.94 -10.05
CA ARG A 199 2.52 -8.09 -8.93
C ARG A 199 3.06 -8.90 -7.74
N SER A 200 4.08 -8.36 -7.10
CA SER A 200 4.63 -8.90 -5.85
C SER A 200 3.77 -8.46 -4.67
N SER A 201 2.84 -9.32 -4.25
CA SER A 201 1.91 -8.98 -3.17
C SER A 201 1.66 -10.17 -2.25
N ARG A 202 1.23 -9.87 -1.02
CA ARG A 202 0.78 -10.87 -0.05
C ARG A 202 -0.38 -10.35 0.78
N VAL A 203 -1.25 -11.24 1.19
CA VAL A 203 -2.32 -10.91 2.14
C VAL A 203 -1.69 -10.57 3.49
N ALA A 204 -2.13 -9.47 4.10
CA ALA A 204 -1.72 -9.11 5.45
C ALA A 204 -2.35 -10.08 6.46
N GLY A 205 -1.53 -10.66 7.32
CA GLY A 205 -1.95 -11.68 8.29
C GLY A 205 -1.61 -11.32 9.74
N ALA A 206 -1.91 -12.26 10.64
CA ALA A 206 -1.66 -12.10 12.07
C ALA A 206 -0.16 -11.89 12.37
N GLU A 207 0.73 -12.53 11.61
CA GLU A 207 2.19 -12.37 11.78
C GLU A 207 2.65 -10.94 11.47
N ASP A 208 2.07 -10.30 10.43
CA ASP A 208 2.38 -8.91 10.11
C ASP A 208 1.97 -7.97 11.23
N ILE A 209 0.78 -8.18 11.77
CA ILE A 209 0.26 -7.40 12.89
C ILE A 209 1.13 -7.58 14.12
N ALA A 210 1.52 -8.81 14.46
CA ALA A 210 2.39 -9.11 15.59
C ALA A 210 3.77 -8.45 15.43
N ALA A 211 4.36 -8.53 14.23
CA ALA A 211 5.64 -7.88 13.93
C ALA A 211 5.56 -6.36 14.05
N VAL A 212 4.49 -5.75 13.54
CA VAL A 212 4.26 -4.31 13.67
C VAL A 212 4.05 -3.91 15.12
N GLN A 213 3.23 -4.63 15.88
CA GLN A 213 3.01 -4.37 17.30
C GLN A 213 4.32 -4.46 18.10
N ALA A 214 5.12 -5.48 17.87
CA ALA A 214 6.42 -5.63 18.50
C ALA A 214 7.37 -4.47 18.17
N ALA A 215 7.44 -4.06 16.90
CA ALA A 215 8.28 -2.93 16.47
C ALA A 215 7.88 -1.60 17.12
N PHE A 216 6.59 -1.41 17.44
CA PHE A 216 6.09 -0.23 18.15
C PHE A 216 6.12 -0.39 19.69
N GLY A 217 6.61 -1.51 20.22
CA GLY A 217 6.64 -1.81 21.64
C GLY A 217 5.24 -2.01 22.25
N TYR A 218 4.29 -2.52 21.48
CA TYR A 218 2.95 -2.86 21.97
C TYR A 218 2.93 -4.31 22.46
N ALA A 219 2.40 -4.53 23.65
CA ALA A 219 2.10 -5.89 24.11
C ALA A 219 1.05 -6.52 23.19
N ALA A 220 1.24 -7.79 22.86
CA ALA A 220 0.21 -8.56 22.19
C ALA A 220 -1.05 -8.50 23.08
N GLN A 221 -2.19 -8.06 22.52
CA GLN A 221 -3.46 -8.20 23.26
C GLN A 221 -3.74 -9.70 23.37
N PRO A 222 -4.08 -10.21 24.56
CA PRO A 222 -4.59 -11.57 24.65
C PRO A 222 -5.80 -11.67 23.71
N ALA A 223 -5.89 -12.79 22.99
CA ALA A 223 -7.08 -13.12 22.21
C ALA A 223 -8.26 -13.23 23.19
N ASP A 224 -9.29 -12.43 23.00
CA ASP A 224 -10.58 -12.55 23.69
C ASP A 224 -11.33 -13.77 23.18
#